data_92c55b7f042ef8ce2d24a5835ace071e
#
_entry.id   92c55b7f042ef8ce2d24a5835ace071e
#
_cell.length_a   1.000
_cell.length_b   1.000
_cell.length_c   1.000
_cell.angle_alpha   90.00
_cell.angle_beta   90.00
_cell.angle_gamma   90.00
#
_symmetry.space_group_name_H-M   'P 1'
#
loop_
_entity.id
_entity.type
_entity.pdbx_description
1 polymer ?
#
loop_
_entity_poly.entity_id
_entity_poly.type
_entity_poly.pdbx_seq_one_letter_code
_entity_poly.pdbx_strand_id
1 'polypeptide(L)'
;MKPVQITTIKMKNFKLFSNSNKRLYSKCKTNSYDVLVVGGGIVGFATARALISRNKHLHVGLVEKENRPSVHQSGHNSGVIHAGIYYKPGTMRAKMCIEGLYKTYEYCAKNNIPHKKCGKLIVATNESQIKSLNDLYERGLENGTPDIKLINGNDIKTIEPYCNGVRAIHSPHTGIVDWAVVTKHYAADFVNLGGQITYNFKVKSFEEYKHNRALRIISEKNVLLL
;
A
#
# COMPACT_ATOMS: atom_id res chain seq x y z
N MET A 1 0.63 -11.36 -15.26
CA MET A 1 1.20 -10.86 -14.00
C MET A 1 0.77 -11.79 -12.89
N LYS A 2 1.70 -12.47 -12.23
CA LYS A 2 1.39 -13.33 -11.08
C LYS A 2 1.05 -12.44 -9.87
N PRO A 3 0.00 -12.73 -9.10
CA PRO A 3 -0.37 -11.95 -7.93
C PRO A 3 0.72 -12.06 -6.85
N VAL A 4 1.02 -10.93 -6.21
CA VAL A 4 1.88 -10.89 -5.01
C VAL A 4 1.13 -11.64 -3.90
N GLN A 5 1.62 -12.80 -3.51
CA GLN A 5 1.10 -13.53 -2.35
C GLN A 5 1.60 -12.85 -1.08
N ILE A 6 0.69 -12.21 -0.35
CA ILE A 6 0.93 -11.82 1.04
C ILE A 6 0.62 -13.05 1.88
N THR A 7 1.65 -13.79 2.27
CA THR A 7 1.49 -14.94 3.17
C THR A 7 1.48 -14.43 4.60
N THR A 8 0.29 -14.25 5.16
CA THR A 8 0.13 -14.02 6.61
C THR A 8 0.02 -15.38 7.28
N ILE A 9 1.08 -15.81 7.96
CA ILE A 9 1.06 -17.02 8.79
C ILE A 9 0.43 -16.65 10.14
N LYS A 10 -0.80 -17.12 10.38
CA LYS A 10 -1.53 -16.94 11.63
C LYS A 10 -1.13 -18.04 12.60
N MET A 11 -0.28 -17.74 13.56
CA MET A 11 0.03 -18.66 14.67
C MET A 11 -1.13 -18.64 15.69
N LYS A 12 -1.80 -19.79 15.88
CA LYS A 12 -2.77 -19.99 16.94
C LYS A 12 -2.02 -20.34 18.25
N ASN A 13 -2.37 -19.63 19.34
CA ASN A 13 -2.00 -19.89 20.73
C ASN A 13 -0.55 -19.53 21.12
N PHE A 14 -0.30 -18.24 21.35
CA PHE A 14 0.85 -17.79 22.13
C PHE A 14 0.53 -17.92 23.63
N LYS A 15 1.09 -18.91 24.31
CA LYS A 15 1.23 -18.90 25.77
C LYS A 15 2.53 -18.18 26.10
N LEU A 16 2.45 -17.11 26.87
CA LEU A 16 3.61 -16.42 27.46
C LEU A 16 4.46 -17.42 28.26
N PHE A 17 5.68 -17.66 27.83
CA PHE A 17 6.63 -18.49 28.54
C PHE A 17 7.34 -17.70 29.65
N SER A 18 7.42 -18.33 30.83
CA SER A 18 8.11 -17.86 32.02
C SER A 18 9.63 -17.79 31.82
N ASN A 19 10.25 -16.91 32.56
CA ASN A 19 11.61 -16.36 32.54
C ASN A 19 12.82 -17.34 32.68
N SER A 20 12.73 -18.63 32.38
CA SER A 20 13.82 -19.59 32.72
C SER A 20 14.87 -19.87 31.63
N ASN A 21 14.73 -19.33 30.39
CA ASN A 21 15.65 -19.66 29.30
C ASN A 21 16.46 -18.49 28.73
N LYS A 22 16.68 -17.43 29.51
CA LYS A 22 17.47 -16.24 29.05
C LYS A 22 18.97 -16.49 28.86
N ARG A 23 19.55 -17.64 29.22
CA ARG A 23 21.01 -17.84 29.28
C ARG A 23 21.68 -18.42 28.03
N LEU A 24 20.95 -18.92 27.04
CA LEU A 24 21.55 -19.56 25.85
C LEU A 24 21.68 -18.66 24.61
N TYR A 25 21.08 -17.46 24.62
CA TYR A 25 21.05 -16.57 23.46
C TYR A 25 22.09 -15.44 23.45
N SER A 26 23.04 -15.41 24.39
CA SER A 26 23.95 -14.27 24.58
C SER A 26 25.16 -14.22 23.61
N LYS A 27 25.27 -15.11 22.62
CA LYS A 27 26.46 -15.16 21.73
C LYS A 27 26.16 -14.91 20.22
N CYS A 28 24.92 -14.85 19.80
CA CYS A 28 24.58 -14.38 18.44
C CYS A 28 23.67 -13.17 18.58
N LYS A 29 24.08 -12.00 18.09
CA LYS A 29 23.19 -10.85 17.87
C LYS A 29 22.24 -11.17 16.70
N THR A 30 21.44 -12.20 16.84
CA THR A 30 20.34 -12.47 15.90
C THR A 30 19.18 -11.59 16.35
N ASN A 31 18.86 -10.56 15.55
CA ASN A 31 17.62 -9.82 15.76
C ASN A 31 16.47 -10.82 15.62
N SER A 32 15.74 -11.04 16.70
CA SER A 32 14.52 -11.83 16.71
C SER A 32 13.33 -10.90 16.67
N TYR A 33 12.31 -11.26 15.92
CA TYR A 33 11.10 -10.47 15.74
C TYR A 33 9.87 -11.33 16.05
N ASP A 34 8.81 -10.70 16.56
CA ASP A 34 7.48 -11.33 16.66
C ASP A 34 6.79 -11.38 15.29
N VAL A 35 7.08 -10.37 14.45
CA VAL A 35 6.58 -10.28 13.07
C VAL A 35 7.66 -9.69 12.17
N LEU A 36 7.90 -10.33 11.04
CA LEU A 36 8.77 -9.81 9.99
C LEU A 36 7.96 -9.57 8.70
N VAL A 37 7.98 -8.35 8.22
CA VAL A 37 7.38 -7.96 6.95
C VAL A 37 8.43 -8.04 5.84
N VAL A 38 8.13 -8.75 4.76
CA VAL A 38 9.02 -8.89 3.61
C VAL A 38 8.58 -7.98 2.48
N GLY A 39 9.43 -7.01 2.14
CA GLY A 39 9.24 -6.03 1.07
C GLY A 39 8.98 -4.61 1.55
N GLY A 40 9.86 -3.67 1.12
CA GLY A 40 9.84 -2.24 1.46
C GLY A 40 9.08 -1.38 0.46
N GLY A 41 8.02 -1.91 -0.17
CA GLY A 41 7.05 -1.14 -0.92
C GLY A 41 6.00 -0.50 0.00
N ILE A 42 5.08 0.31 -0.58
CA ILE A 42 4.05 1.03 0.18
C ILE A 42 3.17 0.09 1.02
N VAL A 43 2.80 -1.07 0.49
CA VAL A 43 1.97 -2.06 1.20
C VAL A 43 2.72 -2.65 2.39
N GLY A 44 4.02 -2.99 2.22
CA GLY A 44 4.85 -3.52 3.30
C GLY A 44 4.98 -2.52 4.45
N PHE A 45 5.36 -1.27 4.16
CA PHE A 45 5.47 -0.25 5.19
C PHE A 45 4.14 0.11 5.84
N ALA A 46 3.04 0.19 5.06
CA ALA A 46 1.72 0.41 5.62
C ALA A 46 1.32 -0.71 6.59
N THR A 47 1.60 -1.98 6.24
CA THR A 47 1.34 -3.14 7.08
C THR A 47 2.19 -3.12 8.36
N ALA A 48 3.51 -2.93 8.22
CA ALA A 48 4.44 -2.91 9.36
C ALA A 48 4.07 -1.79 10.35
N ARG A 49 3.82 -0.58 9.84
CA ARG A 49 3.35 0.57 10.64
C ARG A 49 2.03 0.28 11.35
N ALA A 50 1.05 -0.31 10.65
CA ALA A 50 -0.24 -0.63 11.25
C ALA A 50 -0.14 -1.69 12.36
N LEU A 51 0.72 -2.69 12.20
CA LEU A 51 0.95 -3.72 13.21
C LEU A 51 1.52 -3.13 14.49
N ILE A 52 2.60 -2.36 14.41
CA ILE A 52 3.26 -1.77 15.59
C ILE A 52 2.39 -0.68 16.25
N SER A 53 1.60 0.07 15.46
CA SER A 53 0.69 1.08 16.00
C SER A 53 -0.45 0.47 16.82
N ARG A 54 -0.94 -0.71 16.41
CA ARG A 54 -2.04 -1.42 17.09
C ARG A 54 -1.59 -2.21 18.30
N ASN A 55 -0.32 -2.64 18.32
CA ASN A 55 0.24 -3.39 19.43
C ASN A 55 1.70 -2.98 19.66
N LYS A 56 1.89 -2.08 20.62
CA LYS A 56 3.20 -1.51 20.97
C LYS A 56 4.18 -2.52 21.59
N HIS A 57 3.71 -3.70 21.98
CA HIS A 57 4.56 -4.75 22.54
C HIS A 57 5.17 -5.67 21.47
N LEU A 58 4.70 -5.56 20.22
CA LEU A 58 5.25 -6.35 19.12
C LEU A 58 6.62 -5.79 18.70
N HIS A 59 7.59 -6.69 18.64
CA HIS A 59 8.86 -6.43 17.98
C HIS A 59 8.72 -6.71 16.48
N VAL A 60 8.51 -5.66 15.70
CA VAL A 60 8.22 -5.75 14.25
C VAL A 60 9.46 -5.36 13.46
N GLY A 61 9.90 -6.27 12.58
CA GLY A 61 10.93 -6.01 11.59
C GLY A 61 10.36 -5.88 10.18
N LEU A 62 11.10 -5.23 9.30
CA LEU A 62 10.86 -5.20 7.87
C LEU A 62 12.17 -5.42 7.11
N VAL A 63 12.16 -6.30 6.12
CA VAL A 63 13.30 -6.54 5.23
C VAL A 63 12.98 -6.12 3.81
N GLU A 64 13.94 -5.47 3.16
CA GLU A 64 13.87 -5.05 1.76
C GLU A 64 15.15 -5.46 1.02
N LYS A 65 15.00 -6.00 -0.18
CA LYS A 65 16.14 -6.44 -0.99
C LYS A 65 16.99 -5.29 -1.53
N GLU A 66 16.38 -4.15 -1.74
CA GLU A 66 17.06 -2.94 -2.22
C GLU A 66 17.66 -2.13 -1.06
N ASN A 67 18.44 -1.12 -1.38
CA ASN A 67 19.11 -0.25 -0.39
C ASN A 67 18.22 0.88 0.15
N ARG A 68 16.97 0.97 -0.31
CA ARG A 68 16.01 2.02 0.07
C ARG A 68 14.57 1.59 -0.18
N PRO A 69 13.55 2.29 0.37
CA PRO A 69 12.15 1.98 0.11
C PRO A 69 11.72 2.35 -1.31
N SER A 70 10.65 1.73 -1.79
CA SER A 70 9.90 2.08 -3.01
C SER A 70 10.69 2.06 -4.33
N VAL A 71 11.73 1.26 -4.46
CA VAL A 71 12.56 1.19 -5.68
C VAL A 71 11.79 0.64 -6.88
N HIS A 72 10.75 -0.16 -6.65
CA HIS A 72 9.96 -0.81 -7.70
C HIS A 72 8.58 -0.13 -7.90
N GLN A 73 7.50 -0.90 -7.94
CA GLN A 73 6.15 -0.45 -8.30
C GLN A 73 5.65 0.77 -7.49
N SER A 74 6.01 0.86 -6.21
CA SER A 74 5.59 1.99 -5.37
C SER A 74 6.24 3.32 -5.75
N GLY A 75 7.42 3.28 -6.38
CA GLY A 75 8.11 4.47 -6.90
C GLY A 75 7.96 4.68 -8.41
N HIS A 76 7.40 3.70 -9.15
CA HIS A 76 7.26 3.72 -10.60
C HIS A 76 5.81 3.39 -10.98
N ASN A 77 4.94 4.37 -10.87
CA ASN A 77 3.51 4.27 -11.17
C ASN A 77 2.98 5.64 -11.65
N SER A 78 1.68 5.73 -11.96
CA SER A 78 1.06 6.95 -12.48
C SER A 78 0.87 8.07 -11.45
N GLY A 79 1.16 7.84 -10.18
CA GLY A 79 0.95 8.82 -9.11
C GLY A 79 -0.52 9.13 -8.78
N VAL A 80 -1.48 8.44 -9.38
CA VAL A 80 -2.90 8.78 -9.26
C VAL A 80 -3.47 8.34 -7.91
N ILE A 81 -4.16 9.26 -7.24
CA ILE A 81 -5.06 9.00 -6.12
C ILE A 81 -6.43 8.68 -6.71
N HIS A 82 -6.75 7.38 -6.83
CA HIS A 82 -7.96 6.91 -7.48
C HIS A 82 -9.21 7.13 -6.64
N ALA A 83 -10.33 7.47 -7.30
CA ALA A 83 -11.63 7.74 -6.66
C ALA A 83 -12.64 6.57 -6.74
N GLY A 84 -12.24 5.37 -7.20
CA GLY A 84 -13.06 4.16 -7.08
C GLY A 84 -13.94 3.80 -8.29
N ILE A 85 -13.84 4.50 -9.40
CA ILE A 85 -14.74 4.37 -10.59
C ILE A 85 -14.68 2.95 -11.21
N TYR A 86 -13.49 2.34 -11.31
CA TYR A 86 -13.24 1.17 -12.16
C TYR A 86 -13.60 -0.17 -11.54
N TYR A 87 -13.64 -0.28 -10.22
CA TYR A 87 -13.82 -1.56 -9.56
C TYR A 87 -15.27 -2.03 -9.60
N LYS A 88 -15.45 -3.35 -9.66
CA LYS A 88 -16.79 -3.95 -9.58
C LYS A 88 -17.44 -3.58 -8.25
N PRO A 89 -18.67 -3.05 -8.25
CA PRO A 89 -19.40 -2.70 -7.04
C PRO A 89 -19.55 -3.89 -6.06
N GLY A 90 -19.63 -3.59 -4.78
CA GLY A 90 -19.73 -4.58 -3.71
C GLY A 90 -18.42 -5.30 -3.38
N THR A 91 -17.33 -5.09 -4.15
CA THR A 91 -16.03 -5.72 -3.86
C THR A 91 -15.26 -4.95 -2.80
N MET A 92 -14.40 -5.67 -2.05
CA MET A 92 -13.47 -5.07 -1.10
C MET A 92 -12.56 -4.03 -1.78
N ARG A 93 -12.18 -4.24 -3.05
CA ARG A 93 -11.36 -3.28 -3.82
C ARG A 93 -12.06 -1.96 -4.02
N ALA A 94 -13.36 -1.97 -4.37
CA ALA A 94 -14.15 -0.75 -4.53
C ALA A 94 -14.22 0.01 -3.20
N LYS A 95 -14.61 -0.68 -2.13
CA LYS A 95 -14.71 -0.09 -0.79
C LYS A 95 -13.39 0.50 -0.31
N MET A 96 -12.30 -0.26 -0.41
CA MET A 96 -10.98 0.21 0.03
C MET A 96 -10.44 1.36 -0.82
N CYS A 97 -10.81 1.45 -2.11
CA CYS A 97 -10.40 2.55 -2.96
C CYS A 97 -11.05 3.87 -2.54
N ILE A 98 -12.35 3.86 -2.24
CA ILE A 98 -13.07 5.06 -1.74
C ILE A 98 -12.52 5.48 -0.37
N GLU A 99 -12.38 4.52 0.55
CA GLU A 99 -11.82 4.79 1.88
C GLU A 99 -10.37 5.30 1.78
N GLY A 100 -9.57 4.70 0.88
CA GLY A 100 -8.20 5.08 0.62
C GLY A 100 -8.05 6.47 0.02
N LEU A 101 -9.01 6.92 -0.81
CA LEU A 101 -9.05 8.28 -1.34
C LEU A 101 -8.99 9.33 -0.21
N TYR A 102 -9.92 9.24 0.73
CA TYR A 102 -10.02 10.19 1.85
C TYR A 102 -8.81 10.09 2.79
N LYS A 103 -8.42 8.87 3.18
CA LYS A 103 -7.27 8.65 4.05
C LYS A 103 -5.95 9.13 3.44
N THR A 104 -5.81 9.05 2.12
CA THR A 104 -4.61 9.55 1.44
C THR A 104 -4.52 11.07 1.54
N TYR A 105 -5.61 11.79 1.25
CA TYR A 105 -5.62 13.24 1.39
C TYR A 105 -5.39 13.69 2.82
N GLU A 106 -6.06 13.07 3.78
CA GLU A 106 -5.86 13.34 5.22
C GLU A 106 -4.40 13.13 5.63
N TYR A 107 -3.81 12.00 5.26
CA TYR A 107 -2.43 11.66 5.59
C TYR A 107 -1.44 12.64 4.94
N CYS A 108 -1.62 12.95 3.67
CA CYS A 108 -0.77 13.88 2.95
C CYS A 108 -0.83 15.30 3.54
N ALA A 109 -2.04 15.78 3.84
CA ALA A 109 -2.23 17.09 4.46
C ALA A 109 -1.58 17.16 5.85
N LYS A 110 -1.83 16.15 6.70
CA LYS A 110 -1.26 16.07 8.06
C LYS A 110 0.26 16.05 8.07
N ASN A 111 0.89 15.44 7.07
CA ASN A 111 2.35 15.27 7.02
C ASN A 111 3.03 16.21 6.02
N ASN A 112 2.34 17.23 5.52
CA ASN A 112 2.86 18.18 4.53
C ASN A 112 3.45 17.50 3.28
N ILE A 113 2.87 16.38 2.85
CA ILE A 113 3.29 15.68 1.63
C ILE A 113 2.66 16.40 0.44
N PRO A 114 3.46 16.87 -0.55
CA PRO A 114 2.94 17.52 -1.75
C PRO A 114 1.97 16.60 -2.49
N HIS A 115 0.76 17.09 -2.73
CA HIS A 115 -0.27 16.41 -3.49
C HIS A 115 -1.19 17.44 -4.15
N LYS A 116 -1.89 17.03 -5.21
CA LYS A 116 -2.82 17.91 -5.92
C LYS A 116 -4.12 17.19 -6.23
N LYS A 117 -5.23 17.75 -5.80
CA LYS A 117 -6.58 17.34 -6.17
C LYS A 117 -6.94 17.99 -7.50
N CYS A 118 -6.41 17.47 -8.60
CA CYS A 118 -6.53 18.06 -9.94
C CYS A 118 -7.75 17.59 -10.73
N GLY A 119 -8.47 16.59 -10.21
CA GLY A 119 -9.53 15.93 -10.95
C GLY A 119 -9.01 14.98 -12.03
N LYS A 120 -9.97 14.37 -12.74
CA LYS A 120 -9.72 13.50 -13.90
C LYS A 120 -10.90 13.52 -14.85
N LEU A 121 -10.60 13.49 -16.15
CA LEU A 121 -11.56 13.21 -17.20
C LEU A 121 -11.37 11.78 -17.72
N ILE A 122 -12.47 11.06 -17.94
CA ILE A 122 -12.51 9.81 -18.68
C ILE A 122 -13.36 10.09 -19.91
N VAL A 123 -12.75 10.10 -21.08
CA VAL A 123 -13.31 10.69 -22.28
C VAL A 123 -13.70 9.62 -23.29
N ALA A 124 -14.92 9.68 -23.81
CA ALA A 124 -15.33 9.03 -25.04
C ALA A 124 -14.97 9.94 -26.22
N THR A 125 -14.07 9.46 -27.07
CA THR A 125 -13.59 10.22 -28.23
C THR A 125 -14.51 10.10 -29.43
N ASN A 126 -15.42 9.12 -29.43
CA ASN A 126 -16.43 8.89 -30.47
C ASN A 126 -17.70 8.26 -29.89
N GLU A 127 -18.77 8.23 -30.68
CA GLU A 127 -20.10 7.75 -30.26
C GLU A 127 -20.10 6.27 -29.83
N SER A 128 -19.28 5.41 -30.42
CA SER A 128 -19.22 3.98 -30.07
C SER A 128 -18.78 3.70 -28.65
N GLN A 129 -18.10 4.66 -28.02
CA GLN A 129 -17.60 4.54 -26.66
C GLN A 129 -18.59 5.05 -25.59
N ILE A 130 -19.68 5.73 -25.98
CA ILE A 130 -20.64 6.33 -25.05
C ILE A 130 -21.27 5.27 -24.15
N LYS A 131 -21.69 4.12 -24.71
CA LYS A 131 -22.28 3.05 -23.91
C LYS A 131 -21.34 2.62 -22.78
N SER A 132 -20.08 2.31 -23.12
CA SER A 132 -19.07 1.89 -22.12
C SER A 132 -18.78 2.98 -21.11
N LEU A 133 -18.81 4.24 -21.51
CA LEU A 133 -18.65 5.38 -20.60
C LEU A 133 -19.81 5.48 -19.61
N ASN A 134 -21.06 5.32 -20.09
CA ASN A 134 -22.23 5.32 -19.23
C ASN A 134 -22.21 4.15 -18.24
N ASP A 135 -21.89 2.93 -18.70
CA ASP A 135 -21.76 1.74 -17.83
C ASP A 135 -20.70 1.97 -16.74
N LEU A 136 -19.62 2.67 -17.08
CA LEU A 136 -18.58 3.04 -16.13
C LEU A 136 -19.03 4.12 -15.14
N TYR A 137 -19.82 5.08 -15.60
CA TYR A 137 -20.41 6.12 -14.76
C TYR A 137 -21.35 5.52 -13.70
N GLU A 138 -22.29 4.65 -14.12
CA GLU A 138 -23.20 3.96 -13.20
C GLU A 138 -22.41 3.13 -12.17
N ARG A 139 -21.38 2.42 -12.62
CA ARG A 139 -20.48 1.70 -11.71
C ARG A 139 -19.82 2.62 -10.69
N GLY A 140 -19.40 3.81 -11.12
CA GLY A 140 -18.82 4.82 -10.22
C GLY A 140 -19.82 5.30 -9.17
N LEU A 141 -21.10 5.52 -9.57
CA LEU A 141 -22.18 5.88 -8.65
C LEU A 141 -22.47 4.78 -7.64
N GLU A 142 -22.58 3.52 -8.10
CA GLU A 142 -22.78 2.36 -7.21
C GLU A 142 -21.62 2.18 -6.20
N ASN A 143 -20.40 2.53 -6.58
CA ASN A 143 -19.24 2.51 -5.69
C ASN A 143 -19.24 3.67 -4.69
N GLY A 144 -20.09 4.67 -4.83
CA GLY A 144 -20.08 5.88 -4.02
C GLY A 144 -18.92 6.82 -4.35
N THR A 145 -18.46 6.81 -5.62
CA THR A 145 -17.43 7.77 -6.06
C THR A 145 -17.94 9.21 -5.91
N PRO A 146 -17.25 10.08 -5.15
CA PRO A 146 -17.79 11.38 -4.81
C PRO A 146 -17.84 12.31 -6.04
N ASP A 147 -18.95 13.02 -6.18
CA ASP A 147 -19.19 14.15 -7.11
C ASP A 147 -18.86 13.87 -8.58
N ILE A 148 -18.89 12.60 -9.02
CA ILE A 148 -18.70 12.30 -10.43
C ILE A 148 -19.87 12.80 -11.26
N LYS A 149 -19.58 13.32 -12.47
CA LYS A 149 -20.57 13.88 -13.38
C LYS A 149 -20.30 13.43 -14.81
N LEU A 150 -21.36 13.16 -15.56
CA LEU A 150 -21.29 13.11 -17.02
C LEU A 150 -21.31 14.53 -17.56
N ILE A 151 -20.40 14.84 -18.47
CA ILE A 151 -20.30 16.14 -19.16
C ILE A 151 -20.27 15.94 -20.66
N ASN A 152 -20.76 16.93 -21.40
CA ASN A 152 -20.82 16.93 -22.88
C ASN A 152 -19.46 17.36 -23.48
N GLY A 153 -19.25 17.09 -24.76
CA GLY A 153 -18.00 17.40 -25.45
C GLY A 153 -17.55 18.87 -25.33
N ASN A 154 -18.50 19.80 -25.38
CA ASN A 154 -18.23 21.25 -25.26
C ASN A 154 -17.70 21.62 -23.86
N ASP A 155 -18.14 20.91 -22.81
CA ASP A 155 -17.76 21.19 -21.44
C ASP A 155 -16.38 20.61 -21.10
N ILE A 156 -15.87 19.63 -21.88
CA ILE A 156 -14.56 19.05 -21.72
C ILE A 156 -13.46 20.12 -21.78
N LYS A 157 -13.57 21.02 -22.76
CA LYS A 157 -12.58 22.10 -23.00
C LYS A 157 -12.52 23.14 -21.89
N THR A 158 -13.58 23.29 -21.11
CA THR A 158 -13.59 24.20 -19.95
C THR A 158 -12.73 23.67 -18.78
N ILE A 159 -12.53 22.34 -18.74
CA ILE A 159 -11.74 21.66 -17.71
C ILE A 159 -10.31 21.40 -18.22
N GLU A 160 -10.20 20.89 -19.44
CA GLU A 160 -8.92 20.59 -20.11
C GLU A 160 -8.95 21.09 -21.56
N PRO A 161 -8.38 22.28 -21.84
CA PRO A 161 -8.51 22.95 -23.14
C PRO A 161 -7.99 22.14 -24.35
N TYR A 162 -7.02 21.26 -24.12
CA TYR A 162 -6.41 20.44 -25.17
C TYR A 162 -7.09 19.07 -25.35
N CYS A 163 -8.09 18.75 -24.54
CA CYS A 163 -8.80 17.49 -24.61
C CYS A 163 -10.03 17.60 -25.54
N ASN A 164 -10.20 16.62 -26.44
CA ASN A 164 -11.34 16.51 -27.33
C ASN A 164 -12.09 15.20 -27.10
N GLY A 165 -13.41 15.26 -27.15
CA GLY A 165 -14.28 14.09 -27.03
C GLY A 165 -15.73 14.46 -27.20
N VAL A 166 -16.61 13.47 -27.35
CA VAL A 166 -18.05 13.65 -27.48
C VAL A 166 -18.75 13.69 -26.12
N ARG A 167 -18.18 12.98 -25.13
CA ARG A 167 -18.69 12.90 -23.75
C ARG A 167 -17.60 12.50 -22.79
N ALA A 168 -17.71 12.89 -21.53
CA ALA A 168 -16.74 12.46 -20.51
C ALA A 168 -17.37 12.25 -19.13
N ILE A 169 -16.71 11.45 -18.27
CA ILE A 169 -16.93 11.45 -16.84
C ILE A 169 -15.90 12.42 -16.24
N HIS A 170 -16.37 13.42 -15.51
CA HIS A 170 -15.53 14.26 -14.68
C HIS A 170 -15.53 13.72 -13.25
N SER A 171 -14.33 13.43 -12.70
CA SER A 171 -14.10 12.96 -11.33
C SER A 171 -13.26 13.98 -10.57
N PRO A 172 -13.87 14.95 -9.89
CA PRO A 172 -13.16 16.10 -9.30
C PRO A 172 -12.29 15.73 -8.10
N HIS A 173 -12.53 14.58 -7.46
CA HIS A 173 -11.78 14.12 -6.29
C HIS A 173 -10.57 13.26 -6.62
N THR A 174 -10.38 12.84 -7.86
CA THR A 174 -9.15 12.21 -8.29
C THR A 174 -7.99 13.21 -8.19
N GLY A 175 -6.83 12.74 -7.78
CA GLY A 175 -5.65 13.60 -7.64
C GLY A 175 -4.35 12.88 -7.95
N ILE A 176 -3.25 13.55 -7.65
CA ILE A 176 -1.89 13.03 -7.85
C ILE A 176 -1.05 13.23 -6.60
N VAL A 177 -0.15 12.28 -6.36
CA VAL A 177 0.85 12.29 -5.30
C VAL A 177 2.06 11.47 -5.72
N ASP A 178 3.24 11.81 -5.22
CA ASP A 178 4.41 10.93 -5.34
C ASP A 178 4.31 9.82 -4.27
N TRP A 179 3.95 8.60 -4.71
CA TRP A 179 3.85 7.45 -3.83
C TRP A 179 5.20 7.01 -3.23
N ALA A 180 6.33 7.38 -3.86
CA ALA A 180 7.63 7.14 -3.26
C ALA A 180 7.84 8.02 -2.03
N VAL A 181 7.39 9.26 -2.06
CA VAL A 181 7.42 10.17 -0.90
C VAL A 181 6.53 9.64 0.21
N VAL A 182 5.28 9.25 -0.10
CA VAL A 182 4.37 8.64 0.89
C VAL A 182 4.98 7.38 1.52
N THR A 183 5.62 6.53 0.71
CA THR A 183 6.27 5.30 1.21
C THR A 183 7.44 5.61 2.15
N LYS A 184 8.24 6.65 1.84
CA LYS A 184 9.33 7.10 2.73
C LYS A 184 8.79 7.62 4.07
N HIS A 185 7.67 8.36 4.05
CA HIS A 185 7.00 8.79 5.28
C HIS A 185 6.50 7.60 6.11
N TYR A 186 5.90 6.59 5.48
CA TYR A 186 5.49 5.36 6.18
C TYR A 186 6.69 4.62 6.80
N ALA A 187 7.84 4.61 6.10
CA ALA A 187 9.06 4.02 6.64
C ALA A 187 9.56 4.80 7.86
N ALA A 188 9.57 6.14 7.80
CA ALA A 188 9.94 6.99 8.92
C ALA A 188 9.01 6.82 10.12
N ASP A 189 7.68 6.82 9.89
CA ASP A 189 6.68 6.55 10.93
C ASP A 189 6.92 5.19 11.59
N PHE A 190 7.22 4.15 10.79
CA PHE A 190 7.48 2.81 11.30
C PHE A 190 8.70 2.79 12.23
N VAL A 191 9.79 3.45 11.84
CA VAL A 191 11.00 3.57 12.68
C VAL A 191 10.73 4.36 13.95
N ASN A 192 10.00 5.50 13.84
CA ASN A 192 9.62 6.33 14.99
C ASN A 192 8.74 5.58 16.02
N LEU A 193 7.98 4.58 15.56
CA LEU A 193 7.19 3.68 16.41
C LEU A 193 8.02 2.55 17.03
N GLY A 194 9.33 2.46 16.76
CA GLY A 194 10.23 1.43 17.26
C GLY A 194 10.42 0.24 16.31
N GLY A 195 9.93 0.31 15.09
CA GLY A 195 10.15 -0.72 14.07
C GLY A 195 11.58 -0.72 13.54
N GLN A 196 12.05 -1.87 13.08
CA GLN A 196 13.40 -2.04 12.54
C GLN A 196 13.36 -2.40 11.06
N ILE A 197 14.20 -1.72 10.25
CA ILE A 197 14.31 -1.96 8.81
C ILE A 197 15.69 -2.52 8.50
N THR A 198 15.73 -3.61 7.71
CA THR A 198 16.95 -4.16 7.15
C THR A 198 16.90 -4.08 5.63
N TYR A 199 17.66 -3.17 5.06
CA TYR A 199 17.86 -3.04 3.61
C TYR A 199 18.93 -4.02 3.11
N ASN A 200 19.01 -4.20 1.78
CA ASN A 200 19.93 -5.13 1.13
C ASN A 200 19.77 -6.59 1.62
N PHE A 201 18.55 -6.93 2.04
CA PHE A 201 18.19 -8.25 2.54
C PHE A 201 17.22 -8.93 1.56
N LYS A 202 17.77 -9.60 0.55
CA LYS A 202 17.00 -10.38 -0.41
C LYS A 202 16.68 -11.75 0.18
N VAL A 203 15.44 -11.95 0.61
CA VAL A 203 14.98 -13.25 1.12
C VAL A 203 15.13 -14.32 0.06
N LYS A 204 15.78 -15.43 0.40
CA LYS A 204 16.01 -16.61 -0.45
C LYS A 204 15.13 -17.78 -0.02
N SER A 205 15.09 -18.05 1.28
CA SER A 205 14.33 -19.17 1.83
C SER A 205 13.84 -18.89 3.24
N PHE A 206 12.92 -19.74 3.66
CA PHE A 206 12.40 -19.82 5.02
C PHE A 206 12.68 -21.24 5.52
N GLU A 207 13.21 -21.38 6.73
CA GLU A 207 13.50 -22.66 7.35
C GLU A 207 12.89 -22.72 8.74
N GLU A 208 12.15 -23.80 9.04
CA GLU A 208 11.67 -24.06 10.39
C GLU A 208 12.83 -24.50 11.28
N TYR A 209 12.97 -23.84 12.43
CA TYR A 209 13.96 -24.25 13.43
C TYR A 209 13.32 -25.24 14.39
N LYS A 210 13.71 -26.52 14.24
CA LYS A 210 13.04 -27.69 14.87
C LYS A 210 12.89 -27.65 16.40
N HIS A 211 13.71 -26.91 17.12
CA HIS A 211 13.70 -26.93 18.58
C HIS A 211 12.79 -25.88 19.25
N ASN A 212 12.46 -24.76 18.60
CA ASN A 212 11.78 -23.62 19.26
C ASN A 212 10.55 -23.10 18.52
N ARG A 213 10.03 -23.77 17.49
CA ARG A 213 8.97 -23.22 16.61
C ARG A 213 9.32 -21.86 16.02
N ALA A 214 10.60 -21.55 15.92
CA ALA A 214 11.10 -20.32 15.31
C ALA A 214 11.27 -20.52 13.81
N LEU A 215 11.11 -19.44 13.05
CA LEU A 215 11.32 -19.42 11.61
C LEU A 215 12.62 -18.67 11.31
N ARG A 216 13.54 -19.29 10.58
CA ARG A 216 14.70 -18.63 10.02
C ARG A 216 14.37 -18.02 8.68
N ILE A 217 14.70 -16.75 8.51
CA ILE A 217 14.58 -16.05 7.23
C ILE A 217 15.99 -15.82 6.71
N ILE A 218 16.29 -16.42 5.57
CA ILE A 218 17.64 -16.52 5.03
C ILE A 218 17.78 -15.63 3.81
N SER A 219 18.84 -14.82 3.80
CA SER A 219 19.37 -14.12 2.63
C SER A 219 20.71 -14.72 2.21
N GLU A 220 21.32 -14.20 1.17
CA GLU A 220 22.66 -14.62 0.74
C GLU A 220 23.74 -14.39 1.79
N LYS A 221 23.59 -13.40 2.66
CA LYS A 221 24.62 -12.93 3.60
C LYS A 221 24.21 -12.99 5.05
N ASN A 222 22.91 -13.04 5.35
CA ASN A 222 22.38 -12.86 6.69
C ASN A 222 21.23 -13.82 6.98
N VAL A 223 21.02 -14.11 8.27
CA VAL A 223 19.89 -14.89 8.79
C VAL A 223 19.20 -14.07 9.87
N LEU A 224 17.88 -14.02 9.82
CA LEU A 224 17.03 -13.43 10.87
C LEU A 224 16.18 -14.53 11.51
N LEU A 225 15.78 -14.32 12.75
CA LEU A 225 14.89 -15.21 13.50
C LEU A 225 13.51 -14.55 13.71
N LEU A 226 12.46 -15.35 13.54
CA LEU A 226 11.07 -15.02 13.81
C LEU A 226 10.52 -15.95 14.89
#